data_4ac55fecfbb8d2fe1e6e0a9fd7c72151
#
_entry.id   4ac55fecfbb8d2fe1e6e0a9fd7c72151
#
_cell.length_a   1.000
_cell.length_b   1.000
_cell.length_c   1.000
_cell.angle_alpha   90.00
_cell.angle_beta   90.00
_cell.angle_gamma   90.00
#
_symmetry.space_group_name_H-M   'P 1'
#
loop_
_entity.id
_entity.type
_entity.pdbx_description
1 polymer ?
#
loop_
_entity_poly.entity_id
_entity_poly.type
_entity_poly.pdbx_seq_one_letter_code
_entity_poly.pdbx_strand_id
1 'polypeptide(L)'
;MPTTDNENYYFYFSTIDIEKIDPSPYQLRKYFDEEKLRELGASILQDGLIEPVIVRPHKKDRFQLIAGERRLRAIKDYTDFSVIQAKIAEVDDHKARRIGAAENILREDLSAIETIEATIKIIDVEIGEIDKTLTVGKTPLERVHKLLSKLDSIWVSRDRGSRVSKEADDLFYKFIEQVELIFKNLPKPLKWRSFLLNDLNLLTDIAPNVQRISVKHGLNKAQTKAIARLEQVSKVDFNKVAQKGTILVQGRQNNLLPDPKLNEISAREIRIFTERLEKENKIKEQQKEEGQREFPIEIKAAVMTRLGIPNVRIAKRLNIHRQTISNYTRKTNDRFFKKIDQAFKSRVSVHDIAKTYSVPQALVWSQVLKEKTDQERFKALNWGLRTWDQWNFNDVDKRFGDPWPGRIPAQLVAHALFYFTKQNDLVFDPMAGGAVVADTCLAFNRRCWSFDLSDRLNARPEIEPFLWDPENLTWPIKTDKKPDLIFFDPP
;
A
#
# COMPACT_ATOMS: atom_id res chain seq x y z
N MET A 1 -48.58 6.41 -22.13
CA MET A 1 -47.60 7.07 -23.01
C MET A 1 -47.06 8.28 -22.27
N PRO A 2 -45.83 8.31 -21.81
CA PRO A 2 -45.24 9.54 -21.31
C PRO A 2 -44.79 10.38 -22.49
N THR A 3 -45.36 11.54 -22.62
CA THR A 3 -44.97 12.59 -23.57
C THR A 3 -43.52 12.97 -23.29
N THR A 4 -42.69 12.77 -24.28
CA THR A 4 -41.38 13.40 -24.37
C THR A 4 -41.60 14.89 -24.66
N ASP A 5 -41.82 15.66 -23.61
CA ASP A 5 -41.73 17.11 -23.72
C ASP A 5 -40.25 17.46 -23.94
N ASN A 6 -39.86 17.57 -25.21
CA ASN A 6 -38.69 18.30 -25.64
C ASN A 6 -38.95 19.77 -25.38
N GLU A 7 -38.94 20.22 -24.13
CA GLU A 7 -38.94 21.61 -23.78
C GLU A 7 -37.64 22.22 -24.31
N ASN A 8 -37.76 22.95 -25.43
CA ASN A 8 -36.70 23.77 -25.98
C ASN A 8 -36.42 24.90 -24.98
N TYR A 9 -35.31 24.75 -24.23
CA TYR A 9 -34.86 25.79 -23.32
C TYR A 9 -34.35 26.98 -24.12
N TYR A 10 -34.95 28.12 -23.95
CA TYR A 10 -34.45 29.35 -24.53
C TYR A 10 -33.34 29.91 -23.66
N PHE A 11 -32.15 29.85 -24.19
CA PHE A 11 -31.03 30.58 -23.66
C PHE A 11 -30.88 31.86 -24.50
N TYR A 12 -30.71 32.95 -23.81
CA TYR A 12 -30.33 34.19 -24.50
C TYR A 12 -29.05 34.77 -23.93
N PHE A 13 -28.30 35.47 -24.73
CA PHE A 13 -27.04 36.07 -24.35
C PHE A 13 -27.24 37.49 -23.93
N SER A 14 -26.58 37.92 -22.87
CA SER A 14 -26.59 39.31 -22.40
C SER A 14 -25.29 39.64 -21.70
N THR A 15 -25.00 40.93 -21.60
CA THR A 15 -23.91 41.42 -20.76
C THR A 15 -24.50 41.84 -19.42
N ILE A 16 -23.92 41.37 -18.32
CA ILE A 16 -24.45 41.57 -16.96
C ILE A 16 -23.35 42.18 -16.10
N ASP A 17 -23.72 43.13 -15.23
CA ASP A 17 -22.85 43.66 -14.20
C ASP A 17 -22.41 42.55 -13.26
N ILE A 18 -21.11 42.39 -13.01
CA ILE A 18 -20.55 41.34 -12.19
C ILE A 18 -21.11 41.38 -10.75
N GLU A 19 -21.34 42.58 -10.23
CA GLU A 19 -21.92 42.82 -8.89
C GLU A 19 -23.36 42.32 -8.76
N LYS A 20 -24.09 42.15 -9.87
CA LYS A 20 -25.45 41.60 -9.89
C LYS A 20 -25.50 40.08 -9.94
N ILE A 21 -24.36 39.40 -10.00
CA ILE A 21 -24.28 37.92 -10.05
C ILE A 21 -24.03 37.39 -8.66
N ASP A 22 -25.01 36.70 -8.09
CA ASP A 22 -24.88 35.94 -6.86
C ASP A 22 -24.18 34.58 -7.14
N PRO A 23 -23.27 34.14 -6.28
CA PRO A 23 -22.60 32.86 -6.47
C PRO A 23 -23.58 31.66 -6.45
N SER A 24 -23.21 30.58 -7.08
CA SER A 24 -24.03 29.37 -7.08
C SER A 24 -24.12 28.76 -5.67
N PRO A 25 -25.31 28.55 -5.11
CA PRO A 25 -25.48 27.85 -3.85
C PRO A 25 -25.16 26.34 -3.99
N TYR A 26 -24.96 25.86 -5.22
CA TYR A 26 -24.73 24.46 -5.57
C TYR A 26 -23.29 24.17 -6.00
N GLN A 27 -22.37 25.13 -5.70
CA GLN A 27 -20.96 24.99 -6.06
C GLN A 27 -20.36 23.71 -5.45
N LEU A 28 -19.78 22.87 -6.31
CA LEU A 28 -19.17 21.61 -5.94
C LEU A 28 -17.70 21.76 -5.62
N ARG A 29 -17.01 22.64 -6.34
CA ARG A 29 -15.59 22.85 -6.20
C ARG A 29 -15.28 23.57 -4.89
N LYS A 30 -14.56 22.87 -3.98
CA LYS A 30 -14.16 23.41 -2.67
C LYS A 30 -12.79 24.09 -2.70
N TYR A 31 -11.98 23.75 -3.69
CA TYR A 31 -10.60 24.26 -3.82
C TYR A 31 -10.40 24.90 -5.19
N PHE A 32 -9.91 26.13 -5.19
CA PHE A 32 -9.50 26.87 -6.37
C PHE A 32 -8.02 27.17 -6.28
N ASP A 33 -7.28 26.75 -7.28
CA ASP A 33 -5.86 27.03 -7.42
C ASP A 33 -5.70 28.50 -7.87
N GLU A 34 -5.11 29.32 -7.01
CA GLU A 34 -4.96 30.76 -7.26
C GLU A 34 -4.08 31.06 -8.47
N GLU A 35 -3.03 30.25 -8.70
CA GLU A 35 -2.15 30.41 -9.86
C GLU A 35 -2.92 30.18 -11.16
N LYS A 36 -3.71 29.11 -11.21
CA LYS A 36 -4.58 28.83 -12.36
C LYS A 36 -5.74 29.80 -12.54
N LEU A 37 -6.20 30.47 -11.48
CA LEU A 37 -7.18 31.55 -11.60
C LEU A 37 -6.54 32.80 -12.19
N ARG A 38 -5.31 33.11 -11.79
CA ARG A 38 -4.53 34.23 -12.34
C ARG A 38 -4.20 34.01 -13.83
N GLU A 39 -3.76 32.81 -14.21
CA GLU A 39 -3.53 32.43 -15.60
C GLU A 39 -4.81 32.60 -16.44
N LEU A 40 -5.95 32.15 -15.92
CA LEU A 40 -7.24 32.30 -16.58
C LEU A 40 -7.65 33.78 -16.70
N GLY A 41 -7.42 34.59 -15.67
CA GLY A 41 -7.63 36.03 -15.71
C GLY A 41 -6.78 36.71 -16.78
N ALA A 42 -5.50 36.35 -16.87
CA ALA A 42 -4.61 36.88 -17.92
C ALA A 42 -5.06 36.46 -19.33
N SER A 43 -5.48 35.22 -19.53
CA SER A 43 -6.04 34.78 -20.81
C SER A 43 -7.34 35.54 -21.17
N ILE A 44 -8.23 35.78 -20.19
CA ILE A 44 -9.45 36.53 -20.41
C ILE A 44 -9.16 38.00 -20.76
N LEU A 45 -8.13 38.59 -20.18
CA LEU A 45 -7.68 39.95 -20.56
C LEU A 45 -7.15 40.00 -21.99
N GLN A 46 -6.45 38.97 -22.43
CA GLN A 46 -5.83 38.91 -23.75
C GLN A 46 -6.85 38.57 -24.86
N ASP A 47 -7.65 37.50 -24.66
CA ASP A 47 -8.47 36.88 -25.69
C ASP A 47 -9.97 37.14 -25.53
N GLY A 48 -10.38 37.79 -24.43
CA GLY A 48 -11.77 37.94 -24.05
C GLY A 48 -12.34 36.66 -23.38
N LEU A 49 -13.60 36.76 -22.94
CA LEU A 49 -14.33 35.63 -22.40
C LEU A 49 -14.90 34.77 -23.53
N ILE A 50 -14.20 33.71 -23.93
CA ILE A 50 -14.59 32.83 -25.05
C ILE A 50 -15.91 32.09 -24.72
N GLU A 51 -16.02 31.56 -23.52
CA GLU A 51 -17.22 30.87 -23.03
C GLU A 51 -17.94 31.68 -21.97
N PRO A 52 -19.21 32.13 -22.21
CA PRO A 52 -19.96 32.90 -21.23
C PRO A 52 -20.30 32.07 -19.98
N VAL A 53 -20.52 32.76 -18.86
CA VAL A 53 -21.08 32.12 -17.65
C VAL A 53 -22.54 31.81 -17.87
N ILE A 54 -23.10 30.80 -17.16
CA ILE A 54 -24.54 30.50 -17.21
C ILE A 54 -25.15 30.97 -15.93
N VAL A 55 -26.19 31.80 -16.06
CA VAL A 55 -26.94 32.41 -14.96
C VAL A 55 -28.44 32.24 -15.13
N ARG A 56 -29.21 32.44 -14.06
CA ARG A 56 -30.68 32.58 -14.12
C ARG A 56 -31.15 33.82 -13.38
N PRO A 57 -32.30 34.37 -13.72
CA PRO A 57 -32.94 35.38 -12.89
C PRO A 57 -33.22 34.84 -11.49
N HIS A 58 -32.92 35.60 -10.43
CA HIS A 58 -33.08 35.12 -9.05
C HIS A 58 -33.89 36.07 -8.16
N LYS A 59 -33.54 37.34 -8.14
CA LYS A 59 -34.22 38.41 -7.41
C LYS A 59 -34.42 39.58 -8.34
N LYS A 60 -35.20 40.57 -7.89
CA LYS A 60 -35.35 41.77 -8.70
C LYS A 60 -33.97 42.32 -9.07
N ASP A 61 -33.68 42.39 -10.36
CA ASP A 61 -32.44 42.91 -10.95
C ASP A 61 -31.15 42.16 -10.60
N ARG A 62 -31.24 40.91 -10.10
CA ARG A 62 -30.07 40.06 -9.81
C ARG A 62 -30.16 38.70 -10.49
N PHE A 63 -29.01 38.11 -10.70
CA PHE A 63 -28.87 36.79 -11.33
C PHE A 63 -28.16 35.83 -10.38
N GLN A 64 -28.52 34.58 -10.45
CA GLN A 64 -27.84 33.52 -9.74
C GLN A 64 -26.98 32.70 -10.70
N LEU A 65 -25.69 32.48 -10.37
CA LEU A 65 -24.80 31.66 -11.17
C LEU A 65 -25.26 30.20 -11.15
N ILE A 66 -25.33 29.58 -12.33
CA ILE A 66 -25.58 28.16 -12.50
C ILE A 66 -24.23 27.45 -12.79
N ALA A 67 -23.43 27.97 -13.73
CA ALA A 67 -22.14 27.39 -14.14
C ALA A 67 -21.14 28.48 -14.56
N GLY A 68 -19.84 28.20 -14.40
CA GLY A 68 -18.78 29.15 -14.74
C GLY A 68 -18.11 29.85 -13.55
N GLU A 69 -18.16 29.33 -12.33
CA GLU A 69 -17.60 29.92 -11.12
C GLU A 69 -16.12 30.33 -11.25
N ARG A 70 -15.27 29.50 -11.89
CA ARG A 70 -13.86 29.87 -12.11
C ARG A 70 -13.71 31.11 -12.98
N ARG A 71 -14.51 31.20 -14.03
CA ARG A 71 -14.52 32.36 -14.95
C ARG A 71 -14.98 33.63 -14.22
N LEU A 72 -16.06 33.54 -13.45
CA LEU A 72 -16.53 34.64 -12.65
C LEU A 72 -15.46 35.11 -11.64
N ARG A 73 -14.83 34.20 -10.91
CA ARG A 73 -13.76 34.55 -9.95
C ARG A 73 -12.53 35.12 -10.66
N ALA A 74 -12.07 34.49 -11.74
CA ALA A 74 -10.92 34.96 -12.48
C ALA A 74 -11.12 36.41 -12.99
N ILE A 75 -12.34 36.74 -13.46
CA ILE A 75 -12.67 38.08 -13.87
C ILE A 75 -12.74 39.03 -12.68
N LYS A 76 -13.40 38.65 -11.61
CA LYS A 76 -13.59 39.48 -10.42
C LYS A 76 -12.27 39.79 -9.69
N ASP A 77 -11.39 38.80 -9.58
CA ASP A 77 -10.18 38.88 -8.75
C ASP A 77 -8.93 39.32 -9.53
N TYR A 78 -8.92 39.15 -10.87
CA TYR A 78 -7.71 39.36 -11.70
C TYR A 78 -7.94 40.20 -12.97
N THR A 79 -9.10 40.86 -13.13
CA THR A 79 -9.37 41.83 -14.22
C THR A 79 -10.11 43.05 -13.69
N ASP A 80 -10.10 44.13 -14.49
CA ASP A 80 -10.83 45.35 -14.19
C ASP A 80 -12.21 45.42 -14.90
N PHE A 81 -12.74 44.28 -15.35
CA PHE A 81 -14.02 44.23 -16.01
C PHE A 81 -15.16 44.44 -15.00
N SER A 82 -16.08 45.35 -15.30
CA SER A 82 -17.30 45.59 -14.51
C SER A 82 -18.48 44.76 -15.00
N VAL A 83 -18.39 44.21 -16.21
CA VAL A 83 -19.45 43.46 -16.87
C VAL A 83 -18.89 42.14 -17.44
N ILE A 84 -19.78 41.15 -17.52
CA ILE A 84 -19.44 39.82 -18.05
C ILE A 84 -20.49 39.35 -19.05
N GLN A 85 -20.06 38.65 -20.10
CA GLN A 85 -20.99 37.95 -20.99
C GLN A 85 -21.60 36.74 -20.29
N ALA A 86 -22.91 36.66 -20.30
CA ALA A 86 -23.66 35.60 -19.67
C ALA A 86 -24.70 35.00 -20.61
N LYS A 87 -24.89 33.69 -20.47
CA LYS A 87 -25.97 32.92 -21.05
C LYS A 87 -27.06 32.80 -19.99
N ILE A 88 -28.20 33.47 -20.20
CA ILE A 88 -29.30 33.48 -19.26
C ILE A 88 -30.24 32.32 -19.54
N ALA A 89 -30.52 31.53 -18.53
CA ALA A 89 -31.44 30.40 -18.55
C ALA A 89 -32.68 30.73 -17.68
N GLU A 90 -33.85 30.79 -18.26
CA GLU A 90 -35.10 30.89 -17.50
C GLU A 90 -35.52 29.52 -17.03
N VAL A 91 -35.01 29.08 -15.88
CA VAL A 91 -35.23 27.76 -15.32
C VAL A 91 -35.51 27.82 -13.82
N ASP A 92 -36.27 26.88 -13.32
CA ASP A 92 -36.53 26.70 -11.90
C ASP A 92 -35.32 26.21 -11.13
N ASP A 93 -35.45 26.02 -9.81
CA ASP A 93 -34.40 25.53 -8.92
C ASP A 93 -33.91 24.12 -9.26
N HIS A 94 -34.85 23.23 -9.62
CA HIS A 94 -34.58 21.86 -9.96
C HIS A 94 -33.66 21.77 -11.20
N LYS A 95 -34.07 22.45 -12.25
CA LYS A 95 -33.37 22.48 -13.52
C LYS A 95 -32.00 23.16 -13.42
N ALA A 96 -31.93 24.27 -12.66
CA ALA A 96 -30.66 24.96 -12.40
C ALA A 96 -29.64 24.08 -11.72
N ARG A 97 -30.06 23.30 -10.71
CA ARG A 97 -29.21 22.31 -10.03
C ARG A 97 -28.71 21.24 -10.99
N ARG A 98 -29.58 20.70 -11.84
CA ARG A 98 -29.26 19.70 -12.83
C ARG A 98 -28.25 20.23 -13.86
N ILE A 99 -28.44 21.42 -14.39
CA ILE A 99 -27.52 22.05 -15.37
C ILE A 99 -26.14 22.23 -14.74
N GLY A 100 -26.07 22.82 -13.53
CA GLY A 100 -24.80 23.07 -12.84
C GLY A 100 -24.05 21.77 -12.49
N ALA A 101 -24.77 20.73 -12.07
CA ALA A 101 -24.16 19.45 -11.77
C ALA A 101 -23.74 18.70 -13.05
N ALA A 102 -24.52 18.79 -14.13
CA ALA A 102 -24.18 18.17 -15.43
C ALA A 102 -22.92 18.79 -16.05
N GLU A 103 -22.81 20.12 -16.03
CA GLU A 103 -21.60 20.83 -16.48
C GLU A 103 -20.37 20.33 -15.72
N ASN A 104 -20.47 20.22 -14.39
CA ASN A 104 -19.37 19.74 -13.58
C ASN A 104 -18.99 18.28 -13.90
N ILE A 105 -19.93 17.36 -14.07
CA ILE A 105 -19.65 15.94 -14.40
C ILE A 105 -18.94 15.76 -15.75
N LEU A 106 -19.24 16.65 -16.71
CA LEU A 106 -18.67 16.58 -18.05
C LEU A 106 -17.25 17.11 -18.13
N ARG A 107 -16.72 17.73 -17.09
CA ARG A 107 -15.35 18.23 -17.04
C ARG A 107 -14.36 17.08 -16.91
N GLU A 108 -13.20 17.26 -17.52
CA GLU A 108 -12.12 16.26 -17.48
C GLU A 108 -11.21 16.40 -16.26
N ASP A 109 -11.23 17.54 -15.58
CA ASP A 109 -10.30 17.89 -14.49
C ASP A 109 -10.82 17.59 -13.07
N LEU A 110 -11.97 16.94 -12.94
CA LEU A 110 -12.52 16.56 -11.65
C LEU A 110 -11.86 15.32 -11.07
N SER A 111 -11.62 15.35 -9.76
CA SER A 111 -11.27 14.14 -9.01
C SER A 111 -12.44 13.14 -8.98
N ALA A 112 -12.13 11.88 -8.67
CA ALA A 112 -13.17 10.87 -8.51
C ALA A 112 -14.20 11.23 -7.43
N ILE A 113 -13.75 11.84 -6.34
CA ILE A 113 -14.62 12.29 -5.22
C ILE A 113 -15.60 13.36 -5.70
N GLU A 114 -15.11 14.42 -6.38
CA GLU A 114 -15.96 15.49 -6.88
C GLU A 114 -16.98 14.98 -7.91
N THR A 115 -16.56 14.07 -8.78
CA THR A 115 -17.45 13.44 -9.77
C THR A 115 -18.59 12.67 -9.09
N ILE A 116 -18.29 11.90 -8.04
CA ILE A 116 -19.30 11.14 -7.29
C ILE A 116 -20.23 12.10 -6.53
N GLU A 117 -19.69 13.12 -5.86
CA GLU A 117 -20.51 14.15 -5.16
C GLU A 117 -21.46 14.86 -6.14
N ALA A 118 -21.01 15.19 -7.35
CA ALA A 118 -21.84 15.77 -8.39
C ALA A 118 -22.96 14.82 -8.83
N THR A 119 -22.61 13.55 -9.06
CA THR A 119 -23.55 12.50 -9.44
C THR A 119 -24.64 12.31 -8.37
N ILE A 120 -24.25 12.23 -7.09
CA ILE A 120 -25.18 12.12 -5.96
C ILE A 120 -26.17 13.27 -5.94
N LYS A 121 -25.73 14.50 -6.20
CA LYS A 121 -26.63 15.67 -6.19
C LYS A 121 -27.68 15.61 -7.30
N ILE A 122 -27.31 15.12 -8.49
CA ILE A 122 -28.30 14.91 -9.56
C ILE A 122 -29.30 13.83 -9.14
N ILE A 123 -28.80 12.69 -8.67
CA ILE A 123 -29.66 11.57 -8.26
C ILE A 123 -30.61 12.00 -7.13
N ASP A 124 -30.11 12.73 -6.13
CA ASP A 124 -30.90 13.22 -4.99
C ASP A 124 -32.04 14.14 -5.44
N VAL A 125 -31.77 15.02 -6.40
CA VAL A 125 -32.78 15.94 -6.96
C VAL A 125 -33.84 15.12 -7.72
N GLU A 126 -33.46 14.21 -8.59
CA GLU A 126 -34.39 13.39 -9.39
C GLU A 126 -35.24 12.46 -8.51
N ILE A 127 -34.64 11.87 -7.47
CA ILE A 127 -35.37 11.04 -6.50
C ILE A 127 -36.40 11.87 -5.71
N GLY A 128 -36.05 13.09 -5.33
CA GLY A 128 -36.93 14.00 -4.61
C GLY A 128 -38.22 14.36 -5.39
N GLU A 129 -38.17 14.38 -6.71
CA GLU A 129 -39.35 14.56 -7.58
C GLU A 129 -40.23 13.33 -7.65
N ILE A 130 -39.66 12.13 -7.53
CA ILE A 130 -40.42 10.87 -7.58
C ILE A 130 -41.27 10.67 -6.32
N ASP A 131 -40.64 10.82 -5.16
CA ASP A 131 -41.33 10.61 -3.89
C ASP A 131 -40.60 11.28 -2.72
N LYS A 132 -41.20 12.34 -2.17
CA LYS A 132 -40.62 13.08 -1.02
C LYS A 132 -40.46 12.22 0.25
N THR A 133 -41.18 11.12 0.37
CA THR A 133 -41.09 10.22 1.54
C THR A 133 -39.82 9.35 1.50
N LEU A 134 -39.19 9.17 0.34
CA LEU A 134 -37.96 8.41 0.18
C LEU A 134 -36.72 9.21 0.59
N THR A 135 -36.84 10.52 0.71
CA THR A 135 -35.74 11.40 1.06
C THR A 135 -35.48 11.43 2.58
N VAL A 136 -35.39 10.25 3.22
CA VAL A 136 -35.08 10.13 4.65
C VAL A 136 -33.58 10.21 4.85
N GLY A 137 -33.06 11.38 5.22
CA GLY A 137 -31.65 11.61 5.50
C GLY A 137 -31.34 13.10 5.52
N LYS A 138 -30.33 13.49 6.31
CA LYS A 138 -29.94 14.91 6.46
C LYS A 138 -29.16 15.43 5.25
N THR A 139 -28.43 14.55 4.56
CA THR A 139 -27.57 14.91 3.43
C THR A 139 -27.97 14.17 2.15
N PRO A 140 -27.66 14.71 0.96
CA PRO A 140 -27.86 14.01 -0.32
C PRO A 140 -27.22 12.60 -0.33
N LEU A 141 -26.00 12.47 0.18
CA LEU A 141 -25.31 11.18 0.28
C LEU A 141 -26.11 10.15 1.11
N GLU A 142 -26.60 10.55 2.29
CA GLU A 142 -27.41 9.67 3.15
C GLU A 142 -28.69 9.22 2.45
N ARG A 143 -29.39 10.13 1.76
CA ARG A 143 -30.65 9.82 1.08
C ARG A 143 -30.45 8.85 -0.06
N VAL A 144 -29.51 9.14 -0.95
CA VAL A 144 -29.18 8.29 -2.10
C VAL A 144 -28.67 6.92 -1.63
N HIS A 145 -27.73 6.90 -0.66
CA HIS A 145 -27.19 5.64 -0.14
C HIS A 145 -28.27 4.76 0.50
N LYS A 146 -29.15 5.33 1.32
CA LYS A 146 -30.26 4.57 1.96
C LYS A 146 -31.21 3.95 0.92
N LEU A 147 -31.61 4.71 -0.09
CA LEU A 147 -32.49 4.21 -1.14
C LEU A 147 -31.80 3.07 -1.92
N LEU A 148 -30.62 3.31 -2.45
CA LEU A 148 -29.91 2.33 -3.26
C LEU A 148 -29.56 1.05 -2.46
N SER A 149 -29.15 1.19 -1.20
CA SER A 149 -28.85 0.05 -0.32
C SER A 149 -30.13 -0.77 -0.04
N LYS A 150 -31.27 -0.11 0.14
CA LYS A 150 -32.56 -0.80 0.34
C LYS A 150 -32.96 -1.58 -0.92
N LEU A 151 -32.84 -0.97 -2.10
CA LEU A 151 -33.11 -1.64 -3.37
C LEU A 151 -32.14 -2.82 -3.61
N ASP A 152 -30.85 -2.66 -3.30
CA ASP A 152 -29.87 -3.74 -3.44
C ASP A 152 -30.14 -4.91 -2.49
N SER A 153 -30.52 -4.64 -1.24
CA SER A 153 -30.87 -5.69 -0.29
C SER A 153 -32.07 -6.54 -0.75
N ILE A 154 -33.08 -5.91 -1.34
CA ILE A 154 -34.24 -6.60 -1.91
C ILE A 154 -33.81 -7.38 -3.15
N TRP A 155 -33.03 -6.78 -4.03
CA TRP A 155 -32.51 -7.40 -5.24
C TRP A 155 -31.70 -8.67 -4.91
N VAL A 156 -30.77 -8.59 -3.95
CA VAL A 156 -29.94 -9.73 -3.49
C VAL A 156 -30.79 -10.83 -2.88
N SER A 157 -31.82 -10.48 -2.08
CA SER A 157 -32.72 -11.46 -1.46
C SER A 157 -33.49 -12.24 -2.51
N ARG A 158 -33.96 -11.58 -3.57
CA ARG A 158 -34.65 -12.21 -4.70
C ARG A 158 -33.73 -13.12 -5.51
N ASP A 159 -32.55 -12.64 -5.84
CA ASP A 159 -31.54 -13.39 -6.60
C ASP A 159 -31.16 -14.70 -5.89
N ARG A 160 -31.13 -14.68 -4.54
CA ARG A 160 -30.88 -15.87 -3.71
C ARG A 160 -32.12 -16.75 -3.45
N GLY A 161 -33.29 -16.43 -4.01
CA GLY A 161 -34.52 -17.13 -3.78
C GLY A 161 -35.08 -17.03 -2.33
N SER A 162 -34.62 -16.02 -1.57
CA SER A 162 -35.09 -15.77 -0.21
C SER A 162 -36.49 -15.11 -0.22
N ARG A 163 -37.30 -15.38 0.80
CA ARG A 163 -38.61 -14.72 0.95
C ARG A 163 -38.41 -13.22 1.15
N VAL A 164 -39.04 -12.42 0.31
CA VAL A 164 -39.17 -10.98 0.42
C VAL A 164 -40.57 -10.65 0.90
N SER A 165 -40.75 -9.65 1.78
CA SER A 165 -42.08 -9.22 2.18
C SER A 165 -42.79 -8.54 1.02
N LYS A 166 -44.15 -8.59 1.02
CA LYS A 166 -44.96 -7.98 -0.04
C LYS A 166 -44.67 -6.45 -0.14
N GLU A 167 -44.54 -5.78 1.01
CA GLU A 167 -44.27 -4.33 1.07
C GLU A 167 -42.91 -3.99 0.47
N ALA A 168 -41.90 -4.87 0.67
CA ALA A 168 -40.56 -4.67 0.08
C ALA A 168 -40.57 -4.92 -1.43
N ASP A 169 -41.33 -5.93 -1.90
CA ASP A 169 -41.51 -6.18 -3.32
C ASP A 169 -42.24 -5.04 -4.02
N ASP A 170 -43.35 -4.55 -3.45
CA ASP A 170 -44.11 -3.44 -3.99
C ASP A 170 -43.24 -2.16 -4.07
N LEU A 171 -42.40 -1.90 -3.05
CA LEU A 171 -41.45 -0.78 -3.04
C LEU A 171 -40.38 -0.95 -4.14
N PHE A 172 -39.85 -2.17 -4.31
CA PHE A 172 -38.83 -2.43 -5.32
C PHE A 172 -39.40 -2.16 -6.74
N TYR A 173 -40.53 -2.71 -7.09
CA TYR A 173 -41.14 -2.54 -8.41
C TYR A 173 -41.55 -1.09 -8.67
N LYS A 174 -42.00 -0.38 -7.64
CA LYS A 174 -42.37 1.03 -7.75
C LYS A 174 -41.20 1.91 -8.15
N PHE A 175 -39.97 1.64 -7.65
CA PHE A 175 -38.85 2.55 -7.79
C PHE A 175 -37.75 2.09 -8.73
N ILE A 176 -37.60 0.78 -8.99
CA ILE A 176 -36.47 0.27 -9.74
C ILE A 176 -36.39 0.83 -11.16
N GLU A 177 -37.50 0.85 -11.88
CA GLU A 177 -37.54 1.39 -13.26
C GLU A 177 -37.17 2.87 -13.30
N GLN A 178 -37.64 3.64 -12.33
CA GLN A 178 -37.37 5.06 -12.22
C GLN A 178 -35.88 5.31 -11.88
N VAL A 179 -35.33 4.55 -10.94
CA VAL A 179 -33.90 4.63 -10.60
C VAL A 179 -33.03 4.23 -11.80
N GLU A 180 -33.38 3.16 -12.53
CA GLU A 180 -32.68 2.80 -13.75
C GLU A 180 -32.73 3.90 -14.82
N LEU A 181 -33.89 4.54 -14.97
CA LEU A 181 -34.06 5.67 -15.90
C LEU A 181 -33.21 6.88 -15.49
N ILE A 182 -33.17 7.23 -14.20
CA ILE A 182 -32.31 8.30 -13.68
C ILE A 182 -30.85 8.02 -14.03
N PHE A 183 -30.36 6.81 -13.74
CA PHE A 183 -28.98 6.42 -13.97
C PHE A 183 -28.62 6.35 -15.46
N LYS A 184 -29.57 5.96 -16.32
CA LYS A 184 -29.42 6.00 -17.78
C LYS A 184 -29.32 7.42 -18.33
N ASN A 185 -30.05 8.36 -17.73
CA ASN A 185 -30.14 9.75 -18.15
C ASN A 185 -29.09 10.67 -17.48
N LEU A 186 -28.14 10.12 -16.70
CA LEU A 186 -27.00 10.88 -16.19
C LEU A 186 -26.13 11.38 -17.35
N PRO A 187 -25.41 12.50 -17.20
CA PRO A 187 -24.47 13.02 -18.21
C PRO A 187 -23.43 12.00 -18.64
N LYS A 188 -23.00 11.12 -17.72
CA LYS A 188 -22.25 9.89 -17.99
C LYS A 188 -23.11 8.73 -17.47
N PRO A 189 -23.77 7.94 -18.34
CA PRO A 189 -24.65 6.85 -17.92
C PRO A 189 -23.91 5.81 -17.07
N LEU A 190 -24.55 5.38 -15.99
CA LEU A 190 -24.01 4.42 -15.02
C LEU A 190 -25.06 3.33 -14.70
N LYS A 191 -24.57 2.19 -14.22
CA LYS A 191 -25.46 1.20 -13.59
C LYS A 191 -25.59 1.51 -12.11
N TRP A 192 -26.82 1.70 -11.61
CA TRP A 192 -27.07 2.12 -10.22
C TRP A 192 -26.40 1.21 -9.18
N ARG A 193 -26.41 -0.09 -9.39
CA ARG A 193 -25.81 -1.08 -8.50
C ARG A 193 -24.28 -1.00 -8.52
N SER A 194 -23.68 -0.79 -9.69
CA SER A 194 -22.25 -0.56 -9.80
C SER A 194 -21.82 0.74 -9.10
N PHE A 195 -22.64 1.78 -9.21
CA PHE A 195 -22.42 3.04 -8.52
C PHE A 195 -22.49 2.85 -6.99
N LEU A 196 -23.51 2.16 -6.47
CA LEU A 196 -23.62 1.84 -5.05
C LEU A 196 -22.38 1.08 -4.54
N LEU A 197 -22.03 -0.03 -5.19
CA LEU A 197 -21.01 -0.96 -4.69
C LEU A 197 -19.56 -0.49 -4.93
N ASN A 198 -19.34 0.38 -5.90
CA ASN A 198 -17.99 0.75 -6.33
C ASN A 198 -17.67 2.23 -6.19
N ASP A 199 -18.65 3.11 -6.29
CA ASP A 199 -18.43 4.55 -6.30
C ASP A 199 -18.77 5.19 -4.97
N LEU A 200 -19.92 4.90 -4.39
CA LEU A 200 -20.31 5.44 -3.08
C LEU A 200 -19.33 5.07 -1.97
N ASN A 201 -18.71 3.89 -2.03
CA ASN A 201 -17.69 3.47 -1.05
C ASN A 201 -16.48 4.42 -0.97
N LEU A 202 -16.23 5.21 -2.01
CA LEU A 202 -15.18 6.25 -1.96
C LEU A 202 -15.53 7.40 -0.99
N LEU A 203 -16.81 7.59 -0.70
CA LEU A 203 -17.27 8.61 0.26
C LEU A 203 -17.60 8.03 1.63
N THR A 204 -18.00 6.75 1.72
CA THR A 204 -18.44 6.11 2.97
C THR A 204 -17.31 5.39 3.70
N ASP A 205 -16.42 4.70 2.96
CA ASP A 205 -15.44 3.78 3.52
C ASP A 205 -14.02 4.33 3.55
N ILE A 206 -13.75 5.39 2.77
CA ILE A 206 -12.43 6.02 2.71
C ILE A 206 -12.33 7.17 3.71
N ALA A 207 -11.22 7.19 4.44
CA ALA A 207 -10.95 8.21 5.44
C ALA A 207 -11.00 9.65 4.86
N PRO A 208 -11.53 10.63 5.61
CA PRO A 208 -11.73 12.02 5.12
C PRO A 208 -10.43 12.72 4.66
N ASN A 209 -9.28 12.37 5.23
CA ASN A 209 -7.98 12.88 4.81
C ASN A 209 -7.61 12.40 3.40
N VAL A 210 -7.85 11.14 3.05
CA VAL A 210 -7.63 10.60 1.71
C VAL A 210 -8.59 11.23 0.71
N GLN A 211 -9.85 11.45 1.08
CA GLN A 211 -10.80 12.16 0.23
C GLN A 211 -10.31 13.58 -0.09
N ARG A 212 -9.80 14.31 0.92
CA ARG A 212 -9.21 15.65 0.71
C ARG A 212 -7.98 15.61 -0.21
N ILE A 213 -7.11 14.61 -0.06
CA ILE A 213 -5.95 14.42 -0.94
C ILE A 213 -6.41 14.15 -2.37
N SER A 214 -7.41 13.28 -2.55
CA SER A 214 -7.99 12.97 -3.86
C SER A 214 -8.49 14.24 -4.57
N VAL A 215 -9.23 15.08 -3.85
CA VAL A 215 -9.74 16.36 -4.39
C VAL A 215 -8.60 17.32 -4.70
N LYS A 216 -7.65 17.50 -3.76
CA LYS A 216 -6.53 18.43 -3.92
C LYS A 216 -5.65 18.12 -5.14
N HIS A 217 -5.42 16.84 -5.41
CA HIS A 217 -4.52 16.37 -6.47
C HIS A 217 -5.25 15.87 -7.72
N GLY A 218 -6.57 15.96 -7.80
CA GLY A 218 -7.36 15.52 -8.96
C GLY A 218 -7.23 14.00 -9.23
N LEU A 219 -7.21 13.17 -8.18
CA LEU A 219 -6.97 11.72 -8.33
C LEU A 219 -8.18 11.01 -8.93
N ASN A 220 -7.92 10.07 -9.82
CA ASN A 220 -8.95 9.16 -10.31
C ASN A 220 -9.33 8.10 -9.26
N LYS A 221 -10.40 7.34 -9.54
CA LYS A 221 -10.94 6.31 -8.65
C LYS A 221 -9.91 5.23 -8.25
N ALA A 222 -9.11 4.76 -9.21
CA ALA A 222 -8.13 3.72 -8.96
C ALA A 222 -6.98 4.22 -8.08
N GLN A 223 -6.52 5.45 -8.31
CA GLN A 223 -5.51 6.12 -7.50
C GLN A 223 -6.02 6.38 -6.07
N THR A 224 -7.25 6.90 -5.93
CA THR A 224 -7.88 7.16 -4.61
C THR A 224 -7.96 5.89 -3.77
N LYS A 225 -8.41 4.77 -4.36
CA LYS A 225 -8.44 3.46 -3.67
C LYS A 225 -7.04 2.95 -3.30
N ALA A 226 -6.06 3.14 -4.18
CA ALA A 226 -4.69 2.72 -3.92
C ALA A 226 -4.04 3.54 -2.77
N ILE A 227 -4.28 4.85 -2.73
CA ILE A 227 -3.83 5.73 -1.63
C ILE A 227 -4.52 5.37 -0.31
N ALA A 228 -5.82 5.05 -0.32
CA ALA A 228 -6.52 4.62 0.89
C ALA A 228 -5.92 3.33 1.48
N ARG A 229 -5.55 2.36 0.64
CA ARG A 229 -4.86 1.15 1.09
C ARG A 229 -3.45 1.47 1.63
N LEU A 230 -2.72 2.34 0.97
CA LEU A 230 -1.38 2.75 1.41
C LEU A 230 -1.43 3.42 2.79
N GLU A 231 -2.44 4.25 3.07
CA GLU A 231 -2.65 4.88 4.37
C GLU A 231 -2.84 3.84 5.49
N GLN A 232 -3.64 2.82 5.26
CA GLN A 232 -3.88 1.75 6.24
C GLN A 232 -2.59 0.98 6.59
N VAL A 233 -1.69 0.83 5.62
CA VAL A 233 -0.44 0.05 5.77
C VAL A 233 0.69 0.86 6.38
N SER A 234 0.80 2.13 6.00
CA SER A 234 1.99 2.93 6.31
C SER A 234 2.01 3.49 7.74
N LYS A 235 0.84 3.63 8.41
CA LYS A 235 0.69 4.36 9.69
C LYS A 235 1.36 5.76 9.67
N VAL A 236 1.72 6.24 8.49
CA VAL A 236 2.41 7.52 8.30
C VAL A 236 1.37 8.63 8.25
N ASP A 237 1.68 9.76 8.86
CA ASP A 237 0.87 10.96 8.74
C ASP A 237 0.88 11.44 7.28
N PHE A 238 -0.14 11.05 6.53
CA PHE A 238 -0.32 11.36 5.11
C PHE A 238 -0.32 12.87 4.84
N ASN A 239 -0.66 13.69 5.83
CA ASN A 239 -0.61 15.15 5.66
C ASN A 239 0.84 15.64 5.45
N LYS A 240 1.82 15.00 6.11
CA LYS A 240 3.26 15.32 5.90
C LYS A 240 3.78 14.80 4.56
N VAL A 241 3.24 13.70 4.09
CA VAL A 241 3.66 13.05 2.85
C VAL A 241 3.01 13.74 1.64
N ALA A 242 1.73 14.08 1.72
CA ALA A 242 1.01 14.82 0.69
C ALA A 242 1.52 16.26 0.50
N GLN A 243 2.08 16.88 1.54
CA GLN A 243 2.68 18.22 1.45
C GLN A 243 3.96 18.26 0.61
N LYS A 244 4.69 17.15 0.50
CA LYS A 244 5.97 17.10 -0.22
C LYS A 244 5.89 16.51 -1.63
N GLY A 245 4.74 15.96 -2.05
CA GLY A 245 4.64 15.23 -3.34
C GLY A 245 5.49 13.95 -3.41
N THR A 246 6.18 13.58 -2.33
CA THR A 246 7.37 12.71 -2.31
C THR A 246 7.08 11.26 -1.88
N ILE A 247 5.81 10.83 -1.83
CA ILE A 247 5.46 9.50 -1.24
C ILE A 247 6.08 8.32 -1.98
N LEU A 248 6.42 8.47 -3.25
CA LEU A 248 6.80 7.35 -4.12
C LEU A 248 8.21 7.45 -4.71
N VAL A 249 8.96 8.48 -4.38
CA VAL A 249 10.29 8.73 -4.99
C VAL A 249 11.43 7.98 -4.29
N GLN A 250 11.24 7.48 -3.07
CA GLN A 250 12.30 6.68 -2.40
C GLN A 250 12.68 5.38 -3.14
N GLY A 251 11.91 4.95 -4.16
CA GLY A 251 12.27 3.84 -5.05
C GLY A 251 12.97 4.26 -6.35
N ARG A 252 13.09 5.57 -6.62
CA ARG A 252 13.73 6.12 -7.83
C ARG A 252 14.90 7.07 -7.50
N GLN A 253 15.58 6.84 -6.40
CA GLN A 253 16.83 7.58 -6.13
C GLN A 253 17.84 7.21 -7.22
N ASN A 254 17.88 7.98 -8.28
CA ASN A 254 19.08 8.23 -9.09
C ASN A 254 18.81 8.99 -10.41
N ASN A 255 17.72 9.71 -10.61
CA ASN A 255 17.64 10.59 -11.77
C ASN A 255 17.01 11.96 -11.44
N LEU A 256 17.68 12.99 -11.88
CA LEU A 256 17.40 14.43 -11.86
C LEU A 256 16.10 14.85 -12.59
N LEU A 257 14.98 14.17 -12.35
CA LEU A 257 13.67 14.59 -12.83
C LEU A 257 12.91 15.26 -11.68
N PRO A 258 12.15 16.34 -11.93
CA PRO A 258 11.30 16.95 -10.91
C PRO A 258 10.33 15.91 -10.35
N ASP A 259 10.06 15.99 -9.04
CA ASP A 259 9.16 15.07 -8.35
C ASP A 259 7.83 14.98 -9.10
N PRO A 260 7.37 13.78 -9.54
CA PRO A 260 6.12 13.65 -10.26
C PRO A 260 4.96 14.09 -9.36
N LYS A 261 4.02 14.82 -9.92
CA LYS A 261 2.78 15.16 -9.21
C LYS A 261 2.02 13.87 -8.89
N LEU A 262 1.33 13.82 -7.74
CA LEU A 262 0.66 12.60 -7.27
C LEU A 262 -0.33 12.02 -8.30
N ASN A 263 -0.98 12.86 -9.12
CA ASN A 263 -1.87 12.45 -10.19
C ASN A 263 -1.17 11.84 -11.41
N GLU A 264 0.14 12.01 -11.56
CA GLU A 264 0.95 11.43 -12.63
C GLU A 264 1.40 10.01 -12.30
N ILE A 265 1.28 9.59 -11.03
CA ILE A 265 1.65 8.25 -10.57
C ILE A 265 0.48 7.29 -10.78
N SER A 266 0.72 6.19 -11.48
CA SER A 266 -0.33 5.21 -11.74
C SER A 266 -0.78 4.49 -10.47
N ALA A 267 -2.05 4.08 -10.41
CA ALA A 267 -2.58 3.26 -9.31
C ALA A 267 -1.85 1.91 -9.15
N ARG A 268 -1.23 1.39 -10.22
CA ARG A 268 -0.41 0.18 -10.21
C ARG A 268 0.90 0.40 -9.45
N GLU A 269 1.58 1.51 -9.69
CA GLU A 269 2.81 1.86 -8.98
C GLU A 269 2.54 2.05 -7.48
N ILE A 270 1.45 2.74 -7.11
CA ILE A 270 1.04 2.91 -5.71
C ILE A 270 0.79 1.54 -5.05
N ARG A 271 0.13 0.61 -5.74
CA ARG A 271 -0.13 -0.76 -5.21
C ARG A 271 1.15 -1.55 -5.01
N ILE A 272 2.06 -1.55 -5.98
CA ILE A 272 3.36 -2.24 -5.87
C ILE A 272 4.14 -1.71 -4.66
N PHE A 273 4.16 -0.39 -4.47
CA PHE A 273 4.81 0.21 -3.31
C PHE A 273 4.13 -0.20 -1.99
N THR A 274 2.80 -0.22 -1.94
CA THR A 274 2.03 -0.65 -0.76
C THR A 274 2.34 -2.11 -0.39
N GLU A 275 2.36 -3.01 -1.37
CA GLU A 275 2.68 -4.43 -1.16
C GLU A 275 4.12 -4.63 -0.66
N ARG A 276 5.05 -3.81 -1.14
CA ARG A 276 6.42 -3.81 -0.62
C ARG A 276 6.47 -3.38 0.84
N LEU A 277 5.80 -2.30 1.22
CA LEU A 277 5.70 -1.84 2.61
C LEU A 277 5.01 -2.85 3.53
N GLU A 278 3.95 -3.52 3.07
CA GLU A 278 3.29 -4.60 3.82
C GLU A 278 4.27 -5.74 4.14
N LYS A 279 5.08 -6.14 3.14
CA LYS A 279 6.12 -7.16 3.34
C LYS A 279 7.20 -6.70 4.33
N GLU A 280 7.68 -5.47 4.17
CA GLU A 280 8.69 -4.89 5.08
C GLU A 280 8.17 -4.77 6.52
N ASN A 281 6.92 -4.34 6.72
CA ASN A 281 6.31 -4.25 8.04
C ASN A 281 6.14 -5.63 8.69
N LYS A 282 5.69 -6.64 7.94
CA LYS A 282 5.62 -8.03 8.43
C LYS A 282 6.99 -8.56 8.85
N ILE A 283 8.03 -8.27 8.05
CA ILE A 283 9.40 -8.66 8.38
C ILE A 283 9.86 -7.96 9.67
N LYS A 284 9.60 -6.65 9.81
CA LYS A 284 9.95 -5.90 11.02
C LYS A 284 9.22 -6.43 12.27
N GLU A 285 7.95 -6.78 12.17
CA GLU A 285 7.19 -7.38 13.26
C GLU A 285 7.78 -8.76 13.65
N GLN A 286 8.06 -9.60 12.67
CA GLN A 286 8.72 -10.89 12.92
C GLN A 286 10.12 -10.73 13.52
N GLN A 287 10.91 -9.77 13.05
CA GLN A 287 12.22 -9.45 13.62
C GLN A 287 12.12 -8.97 15.07
N LYS A 288 11.08 -8.19 15.41
CA LYS A 288 10.84 -7.75 16.77
C LYS A 288 10.47 -8.91 17.70
N GLU A 289 9.65 -9.85 17.23
CA GLU A 289 9.33 -11.08 17.98
C GLU A 289 10.55 -12.00 18.13
N GLU A 290 11.36 -12.16 17.09
CA GLU A 290 12.57 -12.98 17.13
C GLU A 290 13.72 -12.33 17.88
N GLY A 291 13.86 -11.00 17.82
CA GLY A 291 14.83 -10.22 18.61
C GLY A 291 14.59 -10.30 20.13
N GLN A 292 13.38 -10.71 20.56
CA GLN A 292 13.05 -11.01 21.96
C GLN A 292 13.41 -12.45 22.36
N ARG A 293 13.79 -13.33 21.42
CA ARG A 293 14.27 -14.67 21.72
C ARG A 293 15.67 -14.59 22.29
N GLU A 294 15.81 -14.90 23.56
CA GLU A 294 17.10 -15.01 24.21
C GLU A 294 17.46 -16.49 24.37
N PHE A 295 18.54 -16.92 23.74
CA PHE A 295 19.05 -18.26 23.91
C PHE A 295 19.94 -18.36 25.14
N PRO A 296 19.89 -19.49 25.89
CA PRO A 296 20.81 -19.73 26.97
C PRO A 296 22.28 -19.61 26.52
N ILE A 297 23.12 -19.12 27.42
CA ILE A 297 24.53 -18.81 27.09
C ILE A 297 25.31 -20.04 26.61
N GLU A 298 24.93 -21.21 27.12
CA GLU A 298 25.50 -22.49 26.68
C GLU A 298 25.18 -22.82 25.23
N ILE A 299 23.96 -22.45 24.79
CA ILE A 299 23.52 -22.64 23.41
C ILE A 299 24.22 -21.65 22.49
N LYS A 300 24.31 -20.39 22.92
CA LYS A 300 25.08 -19.35 22.21
C LYS A 300 26.52 -19.82 21.99
N ALA A 301 27.20 -20.32 23.03
CA ALA A 301 28.53 -20.82 22.95
C ALA A 301 28.65 -22.04 22.04
N ALA A 302 27.66 -22.95 22.06
CA ALA A 302 27.67 -24.16 21.22
C ALA A 302 27.53 -23.81 19.71
N VAL A 303 26.67 -22.86 19.36
CA VAL A 303 26.50 -22.36 17.97
C VAL A 303 27.83 -21.79 17.48
N MET A 304 28.40 -20.84 18.23
CA MET A 304 29.65 -20.18 17.86
C MET A 304 30.83 -21.16 17.74
N THR A 305 30.92 -22.15 18.64
CA THR A 305 31.94 -23.18 18.59
C THR A 305 31.80 -24.06 17.35
N ARG A 306 30.58 -24.46 16.98
CA ARG A 306 30.34 -25.27 15.78
C ARG A 306 30.64 -24.51 14.49
N LEU A 307 30.44 -23.21 14.48
CA LEU A 307 30.87 -22.34 13.38
C LEU A 307 32.37 -22.05 13.35
N GLY A 308 33.12 -22.64 14.26
CA GLY A 308 34.57 -22.53 14.32
C GLY A 308 35.10 -21.16 14.76
N ILE A 309 34.28 -20.43 15.48
CA ILE A 309 34.69 -19.14 16.06
C ILE A 309 35.68 -19.43 17.19
N PRO A 310 36.85 -18.74 17.21
CA PRO A 310 37.87 -19.00 18.24
C PRO A 310 37.37 -18.73 19.67
N ASN A 311 37.72 -19.60 20.65
CA ASN A 311 37.28 -19.44 22.04
C ASN A 311 37.59 -18.07 22.67
N VAL A 312 38.64 -17.39 22.22
CA VAL A 312 38.95 -16.01 22.66
C VAL A 312 37.89 -15.03 22.23
N ARG A 313 37.39 -15.16 20.99
CA ARG A 313 36.33 -14.31 20.45
C ARG A 313 34.98 -14.62 21.10
N ILE A 314 34.67 -15.92 21.29
CA ILE A 314 33.44 -16.34 21.99
C ILE A 314 33.44 -15.79 23.43
N ALA A 315 34.57 -15.91 24.16
CA ALA A 315 34.72 -15.39 25.51
C ALA A 315 34.45 -13.89 25.59
N LYS A 316 35.05 -13.12 24.68
CA LYS A 316 34.86 -11.68 24.56
C LYS A 316 33.41 -11.35 24.20
N ARG A 317 32.84 -12.05 23.22
CA ARG A 317 31.49 -11.78 22.70
C ARG A 317 30.38 -12.06 23.74
N LEU A 318 30.51 -13.15 24.49
CA LEU A 318 29.56 -13.57 25.50
C LEU A 318 29.86 -13.04 26.91
N ASN A 319 30.94 -12.28 27.06
CA ASN A 319 31.44 -11.76 28.35
C ASN A 319 31.61 -12.87 29.41
N ILE A 320 32.26 -13.97 29.06
CA ILE A 320 32.52 -15.11 29.93
C ILE A 320 34.00 -15.51 29.89
N HIS A 321 34.45 -16.25 30.94
CA HIS A 321 35.82 -16.71 30.96
C HIS A 321 36.05 -17.83 29.93
N ARG A 322 37.22 -17.84 29.27
CA ARG A 322 37.57 -18.81 28.20
C ARG A 322 37.40 -20.27 28.64
N GLN A 323 37.73 -20.63 29.88
CA GLN A 323 37.61 -21.99 30.41
C GLN A 323 36.13 -22.42 30.55
N THR A 324 35.23 -21.49 30.78
CA THR A 324 33.78 -21.73 30.84
C THR A 324 33.22 -22.23 29.51
N ILE A 325 33.77 -21.74 28.38
CA ILE A 325 33.34 -22.18 27.03
C ILE A 325 33.58 -23.70 26.85
N SER A 326 34.75 -24.18 27.22
CA SER A 326 35.07 -25.62 27.12
C SER A 326 34.14 -26.48 27.99
N ASN A 327 33.75 -25.98 29.18
CA ASN A 327 32.79 -26.66 30.04
C ASN A 327 31.36 -26.64 29.44
N TYR A 328 30.95 -25.54 28.88
CA TYR A 328 29.62 -25.43 28.20
C TYR A 328 29.57 -26.35 26.98
N THR A 329 30.57 -26.30 26.13
CA THR A 329 30.63 -27.12 24.91
C THR A 329 30.60 -28.62 25.26
N ARG A 330 31.32 -29.04 26.30
CA ARG A 330 31.31 -30.43 26.77
C ARG A 330 29.95 -30.85 27.33
N LYS A 331 29.35 -30.06 28.22
CA LYS A 331 28.02 -30.33 28.79
C LYS A 331 26.93 -30.37 27.73
N THR A 332 27.01 -29.47 26.74
CA THR A 332 26.07 -29.42 25.62
C THR A 332 26.21 -30.65 24.73
N ASN A 333 27.45 -31.09 24.42
CA ASN A 333 27.69 -32.27 23.61
C ASN A 333 27.19 -33.55 24.31
N ASP A 334 27.47 -33.72 25.62
CA ASP A 334 27.20 -34.96 26.32
C ASP A 334 25.74 -35.23 26.66
N ARG A 335 24.98 -34.18 26.97
CA ARG A 335 23.59 -34.34 27.41
C ARG A 335 22.57 -33.80 26.41
N PHE A 336 22.82 -32.65 25.83
CA PHE A 336 21.85 -31.92 25.04
C PHE A 336 21.74 -32.55 23.64
N PHE A 337 22.85 -32.74 22.94
CA PHE A 337 22.80 -33.30 21.58
C PHE A 337 22.36 -34.78 21.58
N LYS A 338 22.60 -35.55 22.64
CA LYS A 338 22.02 -36.90 22.80
C LYS A 338 20.47 -36.85 22.85
N LYS A 339 19.90 -35.82 23.53
CA LYS A 339 18.44 -35.64 23.56
C LYS A 339 17.90 -35.29 22.18
N ILE A 340 18.58 -34.43 21.42
CA ILE A 340 18.20 -34.10 20.05
C ILE A 340 18.19 -35.36 19.18
N ASP A 341 19.27 -36.18 19.23
CA ASP A 341 19.36 -37.41 18.46
C ASP A 341 18.25 -38.39 18.83
N GLN A 342 17.92 -38.53 20.12
CA GLN A 342 16.87 -39.41 20.60
C GLN A 342 15.47 -38.90 20.14
N ALA A 343 15.19 -37.61 20.25
CA ALA A 343 13.93 -37.04 19.80
C ALA A 343 13.76 -37.19 18.28
N PHE A 344 14.82 -36.95 17.52
CA PHE A 344 14.79 -37.13 16.07
C PHE A 344 14.57 -38.59 15.65
N LYS A 345 15.24 -39.56 16.35
CA LYS A 345 15.00 -41.02 16.16
C LYS A 345 13.56 -41.39 16.48
N SER A 346 12.92 -40.70 17.42
CA SER A 346 11.49 -40.86 17.75
C SER A 346 10.57 -40.13 16.78
N ARG A 347 11.04 -39.67 15.62
CA ARG A 347 10.30 -38.99 14.55
C ARG A 347 9.70 -37.62 14.96
N VAL A 348 10.22 -36.97 15.99
CA VAL A 348 9.86 -35.60 16.32
C VAL A 348 10.48 -34.69 15.26
N SER A 349 9.71 -33.71 14.78
CA SER A 349 10.17 -32.79 13.74
C SER A 349 11.30 -31.88 14.25
N VAL A 350 12.20 -31.47 13.37
CA VAL A 350 13.29 -30.54 13.73
C VAL A 350 12.72 -29.22 14.28
N HIS A 351 11.57 -28.75 13.76
CA HIS A 351 10.89 -27.59 14.26
C HIS A 351 10.46 -27.77 15.74
N ASP A 352 9.82 -28.89 16.06
CA ASP A 352 9.32 -29.16 17.41
C ASP A 352 10.48 -29.40 18.39
N ILE A 353 11.56 -30.06 17.96
CA ILE A 353 12.78 -30.22 18.75
C ILE A 353 13.35 -28.80 19.07
N ALA A 354 13.50 -27.95 18.07
CA ALA A 354 14.02 -26.60 18.24
C ALA A 354 13.18 -25.78 19.21
N LYS A 355 11.85 -25.87 19.10
CA LYS A 355 10.91 -25.22 19.99
C LYS A 355 10.98 -25.76 21.43
N THR A 356 10.97 -27.08 21.60
CA THR A 356 11.00 -27.75 22.92
C THR A 356 12.24 -27.40 23.70
N TYR A 357 13.40 -27.35 23.03
CA TYR A 357 14.67 -27.08 23.67
C TYR A 357 15.12 -25.62 23.60
N SER A 358 14.29 -24.72 23.04
CA SER A 358 14.60 -23.30 22.84
C SER A 358 15.96 -23.07 22.16
N VAL A 359 16.14 -23.68 21.00
CA VAL A 359 17.39 -23.62 20.22
C VAL A 359 17.13 -23.27 18.75
N PRO A 360 18.13 -22.71 18.03
CA PRO A 360 18.00 -22.49 16.60
C PRO A 360 17.78 -23.80 15.83
N GLN A 361 16.88 -23.82 14.85
CA GLN A 361 16.67 -25.00 14.00
C GLN A 361 17.96 -25.45 13.30
N ALA A 362 18.79 -24.49 12.86
CA ALA A 362 20.07 -24.77 12.23
C ALA A 362 21.01 -25.57 13.14
N LEU A 363 21.00 -25.33 14.47
CA LEU A 363 21.76 -26.13 15.41
C LEU A 363 21.25 -27.57 15.49
N VAL A 364 19.93 -27.78 15.46
CA VAL A 364 19.31 -29.12 15.39
C VAL A 364 19.73 -29.82 14.11
N TRP A 365 19.61 -29.15 12.96
CA TRP A 365 20.07 -29.68 11.68
C TRP A 365 21.55 -30.03 11.69
N SER A 366 22.42 -29.21 12.27
CA SER A 366 23.85 -29.50 12.38
C SER A 366 24.14 -30.79 13.16
N GLN A 367 23.29 -31.14 14.13
CA GLN A 367 23.42 -32.39 14.89
C GLN A 367 22.92 -33.59 14.08
N VAL A 368 21.69 -33.46 13.53
CA VAL A 368 21.02 -34.54 12.77
C VAL A 368 21.80 -34.92 11.49
N LEU A 369 22.45 -33.94 10.88
CA LEU A 369 23.20 -34.11 9.63
C LEU A 369 24.71 -34.32 9.84
N LYS A 370 25.19 -34.44 11.10
CA LYS A 370 26.60 -34.40 11.43
C LYS A 370 27.42 -35.44 10.66
N GLU A 371 26.96 -36.68 10.60
CA GLU A 371 27.69 -37.82 9.98
C GLU A 371 27.32 -38.01 8.49
N LYS A 372 26.54 -37.14 7.91
CA LYS A 372 26.06 -37.25 6.52
C LYS A 372 27.01 -36.60 5.54
N THR A 373 27.13 -37.20 4.37
CA THR A 373 27.74 -36.56 3.20
C THR A 373 26.89 -35.36 2.72
N ASP A 374 27.47 -34.46 1.95
CA ASP A 374 26.72 -33.31 1.45
C ASP A 374 25.53 -33.73 0.56
N GLN A 375 25.68 -34.77 -0.25
CA GLN A 375 24.58 -35.31 -1.05
C GLN A 375 23.43 -35.85 -0.19
N GLU A 376 23.76 -36.54 0.91
CA GLU A 376 22.77 -37.02 1.90
C GLU A 376 22.10 -35.85 2.64
N ARG A 377 22.83 -34.75 2.88
CA ARG A 377 22.28 -33.52 3.46
C ARG A 377 21.24 -32.87 2.54
N PHE A 378 21.55 -32.77 1.24
CA PHE A 378 20.57 -32.30 0.25
C PHE A 378 19.30 -33.16 0.27
N LYS A 379 19.43 -34.49 0.28
CA LYS A 379 18.28 -35.42 0.37
C LYS A 379 17.49 -35.25 1.68
N ALA A 380 18.17 -35.14 2.81
CA ALA A 380 17.54 -35.03 4.13
C ALA A 380 16.77 -33.67 4.28
N LEU A 381 17.24 -32.63 3.61
CA LEU A 381 16.61 -31.33 3.57
C LEU A 381 15.48 -31.24 2.52
N ASN A 382 15.30 -32.32 1.74
CA ASN A 382 14.39 -32.33 0.58
C ASN A 382 14.76 -31.28 -0.47
N TRP A 383 16.05 -31.08 -0.69
CA TRP A 383 16.60 -30.22 -1.71
C TRP A 383 17.15 -31.02 -2.88
N GLY A 384 16.82 -30.63 -4.11
CA GLY A 384 17.41 -31.18 -5.31
C GLY A 384 18.82 -30.61 -5.53
N LEU A 385 19.84 -31.49 -5.58
CA LEU A 385 21.18 -31.07 -6.00
C LEU A 385 21.16 -30.79 -7.52
N ARG A 386 21.50 -29.58 -7.94
CA ARG A 386 21.58 -29.18 -9.34
C ARG A 386 23.01 -29.29 -9.84
N THR A 387 23.17 -29.93 -10.98
CA THR A 387 24.49 -30.23 -11.58
C THR A 387 24.88 -29.26 -12.70
N TRP A 388 24.01 -28.30 -13.00
CA TRP A 388 24.26 -27.26 -14.01
C TRP A 388 24.61 -25.93 -13.34
N ASP A 389 25.13 -25.00 -14.10
CA ASP A 389 25.68 -23.70 -13.66
C ASP A 389 24.65 -22.59 -13.41
N GLN A 390 23.38 -22.79 -13.80
CA GLN A 390 22.31 -21.82 -13.51
C GLN A 390 21.42 -22.30 -12.35
N TRP A 391 21.46 -21.55 -11.25
CA TRP A 391 20.72 -21.88 -10.02
C TRP A 391 19.59 -20.88 -9.77
N ASN A 392 18.39 -21.17 -10.25
CA ASN A 392 17.20 -20.39 -10.02
C ASN A 392 16.38 -20.99 -8.88
N PHE A 393 16.30 -20.32 -7.75
CA PHE A 393 15.49 -20.70 -6.61
C PHE A 393 14.49 -19.56 -6.31
N ASN A 394 13.21 -19.86 -6.41
CA ASN A 394 12.14 -18.85 -6.26
C ASN A 394 11.67 -18.70 -4.81
N ASP A 395 11.90 -19.73 -3.98
CA ASP A 395 11.38 -19.79 -2.63
C ASP A 395 12.49 -19.75 -1.59
N VAL A 396 12.27 -18.96 -0.54
CA VAL A 396 13.14 -18.89 0.62
C VAL A 396 12.73 -19.95 1.64
N ASP A 397 13.63 -20.88 1.96
CA ASP A 397 13.39 -21.88 2.98
C ASP A 397 13.39 -21.26 4.38
N LYS A 398 12.24 -21.32 5.07
CA LYS A 398 12.04 -20.70 6.39
C LYS A 398 12.82 -21.38 7.52
N ARG A 399 13.40 -22.54 7.27
CA ARG A 399 14.23 -23.30 8.25
C ARG A 399 15.59 -22.66 8.49
N PHE A 400 16.06 -21.82 7.57
CA PHE A 400 17.40 -21.22 7.55
C PHE A 400 17.34 -19.72 7.49
N GLY A 401 18.00 -19.05 8.40
CA GLY A 401 18.02 -17.60 8.52
C GLY A 401 16.72 -17.01 9.08
N ASP A 402 16.86 -15.87 9.70
CA ASP A 402 15.73 -15.08 10.20
C ASP A 402 15.04 -14.32 9.06
N PRO A 403 13.79 -13.87 9.22
CA PRO A 403 13.15 -12.95 8.31
C PRO A 403 13.99 -11.68 8.12
N TRP A 404 14.37 -11.41 6.88
CA TRP A 404 15.24 -10.28 6.54
C TRP A 404 14.89 -9.74 5.14
N PRO A 405 14.91 -8.39 4.90
CA PRO A 405 14.78 -7.85 3.57
C PRO A 405 15.91 -8.35 2.66
N GLY A 406 15.57 -8.79 1.44
CA GLY A 406 16.57 -9.32 0.51
C GLY A 406 17.16 -10.70 0.87
N ARG A 407 16.53 -11.45 1.79
CA ARG A 407 17.00 -12.77 2.22
C ARG A 407 17.16 -13.74 1.04
N ILE A 408 18.36 -14.28 0.89
CA ILE A 408 18.70 -15.25 -0.16
C ILE A 408 18.13 -16.66 0.13
N PRO A 409 17.87 -17.48 -0.89
CA PRO A 409 17.53 -18.87 -0.70
C PRO A 409 18.70 -19.68 -0.12
N ALA A 410 18.47 -20.43 0.98
CA ALA A 410 19.50 -21.28 1.58
C ALA A 410 20.03 -22.35 0.62
N GLN A 411 19.22 -22.80 -0.33
CA GLN A 411 19.62 -23.72 -1.40
C GLN A 411 20.74 -23.15 -2.27
N LEU A 412 20.73 -21.83 -2.55
CA LEU A 412 21.81 -21.16 -3.28
C LEU A 412 23.14 -21.29 -2.51
N VAL A 413 23.10 -20.96 -1.21
CA VAL A 413 24.27 -21.08 -0.33
C VAL A 413 24.75 -22.54 -0.27
N ALA A 414 23.85 -23.50 -0.11
CA ALA A 414 24.17 -24.93 -0.06
C ALA A 414 24.88 -25.41 -1.33
N HIS A 415 24.46 -24.96 -2.52
CA HIS A 415 25.13 -25.27 -3.78
C HIS A 415 26.54 -24.67 -3.83
N ALA A 416 26.70 -23.42 -3.42
CA ALA A 416 28.00 -22.78 -3.34
C ALA A 416 28.94 -23.54 -2.38
N LEU A 417 28.43 -23.96 -1.20
CA LEU A 417 29.21 -24.79 -0.26
C LEU A 417 29.60 -26.13 -0.87
N PHE A 418 28.68 -26.81 -1.55
CA PHE A 418 28.92 -28.11 -2.18
C PHE A 418 30.00 -28.04 -3.25
N TYR A 419 29.96 -27.06 -4.13
CA TYR A 419 30.87 -26.97 -5.27
C TYR A 419 32.21 -26.34 -4.96
N PHE A 420 32.28 -25.42 -4.01
CA PHE A 420 33.47 -24.60 -3.77
C PHE A 420 34.14 -24.84 -2.43
N THR A 421 33.58 -25.67 -1.55
CA THR A 421 34.15 -25.94 -0.23
C THR A 421 34.07 -27.43 0.15
N LYS A 422 34.88 -27.81 1.17
CA LYS A 422 34.82 -29.09 1.86
C LYS A 422 34.34 -28.93 3.29
N GLN A 423 34.01 -30.03 3.95
CA GLN A 423 33.67 -29.99 5.37
C GLN A 423 34.82 -29.38 6.18
N ASN A 424 34.48 -28.55 7.17
CA ASN A 424 35.36 -27.74 7.99
C ASN A 424 36.10 -26.59 7.30
N ASP A 425 35.84 -26.31 6.02
CA ASP A 425 36.34 -25.09 5.36
C ASP A 425 35.73 -23.87 5.98
N LEU A 426 36.43 -22.73 5.88
CA LEU A 426 36.02 -21.46 6.44
C LEU A 426 35.31 -20.59 5.39
N VAL A 427 34.07 -20.29 5.66
CA VAL A 427 33.29 -19.35 4.88
C VAL A 427 33.30 -17.98 5.59
N PHE A 428 33.45 -16.94 4.83
CA PHE A 428 33.40 -15.55 5.31
C PHE A 428 32.19 -14.85 4.72
N ASP A 429 31.34 -14.29 5.61
CA ASP A 429 30.11 -13.59 5.27
C ASP A 429 30.16 -12.18 5.87
N PRO A 430 30.54 -11.15 5.06
CA PRO A 430 30.69 -9.77 5.56
C PRO A 430 29.37 -9.03 5.72
N MET A 431 28.24 -9.58 5.20
CA MET A 431 26.92 -8.96 5.20
C MET A 431 25.84 -9.97 5.55
N ALA A 432 25.90 -10.48 6.78
CA ALA A 432 25.15 -11.66 7.20
C ALA A 432 23.61 -11.51 7.16
N GLY A 433 23.07 -10.28 7.25
CA GLY A 433 21.65 -10.02 7.16
C GLY A 433 20.82 -10.97 8.03
N GLY A 434 20.02 -11.81 7.42
CA GLY A 434 19.19 -12.84 8.07
C GLY A 434 19.96 -14.07 8.57
N ALA A 435 21.29 -14.14 8.46
CA ALA A 435 22.13 -15.28 8.88
C ALA A 435 21.93 -16.58 8.07
N VAL A 436 21.45 -16.51 6.84
CA VAL A 436 21.23 -17.71 6.01
C VAL A 436 22.52 -18.45 5.73
N VAL A 437 23.61 -17.72 5.51
CA VAL A 437 24.95 -18.34 5.26
C VAL A 437 25.44 -19.08 6.50
N ALA A 438 25.35 -18.49 7.69
CA ALA A 438 25.74 -19.12 8.94
C ALA A 438 24.94 -20.41 9.23
N ASP A 439 23.62 -20.34 9.07
CA ASP A 439 22.73 -21.49 9.29
C ASP A 439 23.00 -22.63 8.29
N THR A 440 23.27 -22.29 7.03
CA THR A 440 23.61 -23.29 6.00
C THR A 440 24.98 -23.89 6.26
N CYS A 441 25.96 -23.09 6.70
CA CYS A 441 27.28 -23.58 7.12
C CYS A 441 27.17 -24.57 8.29
N LEU A 442 26.32 -24.25 9.30
CA LEU A 442 26.05 -25.22 10.39
C LEU A 442 25.49 -26.54 9.87
N ALA A 443 24.51 -26.55 9.00
CA ALA A 443 23.88 -27.74 8.45
C ALA A 443 24.83 -28.54 7.56
N PHE A 444 25.74 -27.89 6.87
CA PHE A 444 26.71 -28.50 5.94
C PHE A 444 28.08 -28.71 6.56
N ASN A 445 28.25 -28.53 7.88
CA ASN A 445 29.50 -28.73 8.63
C ASN A 445 30.65 -27.88 8.06
N ARG A 446 30.39 -26.61 7.78
CA ARG A 446 31.38 -25.58 7.45
C ARG A 446 31.57 -24.64 8.61
N ARG A 447 32.74 -24.06 8.75
CA ARG A 447 32.98 -22.95 9.66
C ARG A 447 32.48 -21.66 8.98
N CYS A 448 31.95 -20.73 9.76
CA CYS A 448 31.47 -19.44 9.24
C CYS A 448 31.86 -18.30 10.16
N TRP A 449 32.36 -17.24 9.60
CA TRP A 449 32.57 -15.97 10.28
C TRP A 449 31.68 -14.94 9.62
N SER A 450 30.65 -14.51 10.37
CA SER A 450 29.59 -13.65 9.88
C SER A 450 29.62 -12.30 10.56
N PHE A 451 29.40 -11.24 9.78
CA PHE A 451 29.43 -9.84 10.21
C PHE A 451 28.21 -9.10 9.69
N ASP A 452 27.76 -8.10 10.43
CA ASP A 452 26.68 -7.20 10.03
C ASP A 452 26.79 -5.87 10.78
N LEU A 453 26.08 -4.83 10.33
CA LEU A 453 26.04 -3.54 11.04
C LEU A 453 25.31 -3.66 12.39
N SER A 454 24.31 -4.52 12.49
CA SER A 454 23.46 -4.66 13.67
C SER A 454 24.01 -5.67 14.66
N ASP A 455 24.07 -5.29 15.94
CA ASP A 455 24.40 -6.22 17.03
C ASP A 455 23.17 -7.04 17.42
N ARG A 456 23.23 -8.34 17.19
CA ARG A 456 22.15 -9.29 17.47
C ARG A 456 22.56 -10.36 18.48
N LEU A 457 23.38 -10.00 19.46
CA LEU A 457 23.98 -10.89 20.46
C LEU A 457 22.99 -11.89 21.11
N ASN A 458 21.75 -11.48 21.35
CA ASN A 458 20.77 -12.34 22.01
C ASN A 458 20.24 -13.45 21.11
N ALA A 459 19.89 -13.12 19.87
CA ALA A 459 19.30 -14.04 18.90
C ALA A 459 20.34 -14.69 17.98
N ARG A 460 21.40 -13.95 17.60
CA ARG A 460 22.42 -14.36 16.63
C ARG A 460 23.82 -13.98 17.15
N PRO A 461 24.32 -14.69 18.18
CA PRO A 461 25.59 -14.37 18.80
C PRO A 461 26.79 -14.54 17.86
N GLU A 462 26.65 -15.38 16.82
CA GLU A 462 27.65 -15.65 15.79
C GLU A 462 27.85 -14.51 14.81
N ILE A 463 26.89 -13.56 14.69
CA ILE A 463 27.02 -12.37 13.87
C ILE A 463 27.71 -11.29 14.71
N GLU A 464 28.88 -10.90 14.31
CA GLU A 464 29.64 -9.84 14.99
C GLU A 464 29.35 -8.49 14.36
N PRO A 465 29.13 -7.42 15.17
CA PRO A 465 28.90 -6.09 14.65
C PRO A 465 30.17 -5.57 13.98
N PHE A 466 30.04 -5.18 12.72
CA PHE A 466 31.14 -4.60 11.94
C PHE A 466 30.60 -3.66 10.89
N LEU A 467 31.12 -2.43 10.87
CA LEU A 467 30.88 -1.48 9.81
C LEU A 467 31.91 -1.69 8.71
N TRP A 468 31.48 -2.17 7.57
CA TRP A 468 32.32 -2.23 6.37
C TRP A 468 32.55 -0.83 5.83
N ASP A 469 33.80 -0.38 5.81
CA ASP A 469 34.19 0.87 5.19
C ASP A 469 34.76 0.57 3.79
N PRO A 470 34.03 0.90 2.71
CA PRO A 470 34.47 0.61 1.35
C PRO A 470 35.69 1.43 0.93
N GLU A 471 35.96 2.57 1.58
CA GLU A 471 37.12 3.41 1.26
C GLU A 471 38.40 2.87 1.88
N ASN A 472 38.32 2.30 3.07
CA ASN A 472 39.51 1.82 3.80
C ASN A 472 39.73 0.29 3.68
N LEU A 473 38.80 -0.46 3.09
CA LEU A 473 38.87 -1.92 2.86
C LEU A 473 39.44 -2.71 4.05
N THR A 474 39.08 -2.30 5.28
CA THR A 474 39.58 -2.94 6.49
C THR A 474 38.82 -4.25 6.75
N TRP A 475 39.57 -5.32 6.88
CA TRP A 475 39.00 -6.60 7.27
C TRP A 475 38.62 -6.61 8.75
N PRO A 476 37.45 -7.15 9.12
CA PRO A 476 36.97 -7.20 10.51
C PRO A 476 37.83 -8.09 11.41
N ILE A 477 38.69 -8.88 10.83
CA ILE A 477 39.55 -9.84 11.54
C ILE A 477 40.98 -9.68 11.12
N LYS A 478 41.86 -9.40 12.09
CA LYS A 478 43.31 -9.57 11.93
C LYS A 478 43.63 -11.06 12.12
N THR A 479 43.81 -11.80 11.04
CA THR A 479 44.11 -13.21 11.05
C THR A 479 44.98 -13.56 9.84
N ASP A 480 45.93 -14.48 10.02
CA ASP A 480 46.71 -15.06 8.93
C ASP A 480 45.89 -16.16 8.18
N LYS A 481 44.73 -16.52 8.68
CA LYS A 481 43.84 -17.50 8.03
C LYS A 481 43.02 -16.84 6.94
N LYS A 482 43.25 -17.26 5.73
CA LYS A 482 42.38 -16.88 4.60
C LYS A 482 41.13 -17.73 4.62
N PRO A 483 39.95 -17.15 4.30
CA PRO A 483 38.74 -17.95 4.09
C PRO A 483 38.87 -18.76 2.80
N ASP A 484 38.24 -19.95 2.80
CA ASP A 484 38.16 -20.84 1.65
C ASP A 484 37.07 -20.35 0.67
N LEU A 485 36.05 -19.68 1.18
CA LEU A 485 34.98 -19.06 0.39
C LEU A 485 34.57 -17.72 1.04
N ILE A 486 34.40 -16.70 0.23
CA ILE A 486 33.74 -15.45 0.62
C ILE A 486 32.36 -15.44 -0.03
N PHE A 487 31.32 -15.37 0.80
CA PHE A 487 29.95 -15.25 0.33
C PHE A 487 29.52 -13.78 0.49
N PHE A 488 29.34 -13.11 -0.62
CA PHE A 488 29.07 -11.67 -0.64
C PHE A 488 27.73 -11.40 -1.35
N ASP A 489 26.74 -10.93 -0.60
CA ASP A 489 25.42 -10.58 -1.08
C ASP A 489 25.05 -9.18 -0.58
N PRO A 490 25.48 -8.12 -1.28
CA PRO A 490 25.19 -6.75 -0.91
C PRO A 490 23.69 -6.45 -1.07
N PRO A 491 23.10 -5.58 -0.21
CA PRO A 491 21.69 -5.22 -0.24
C PRO A 491 21.29 -4.42 -1.48
#